data_f270e75856611f42742507a623221fe7
#
_entry.id   f270e75856611f42742507a623221fe7
#
_cell.length_a   1.000
_cell.length_b   1.000
_cell.length_c   1.000
_cell.angle_alpha   90.00
_cell.angle_beta   90.00
_cell.angle_gamma   90.00
#
_symmetry.space_group_name_H-M   'P 1'
#
loop_
_entity.id
_entity.type
_entity.pdbx_description
1 polymer ?
#
loop_
_entity_poly.entity_id
_entity_poly.type
_entity_poly.pdbx_seq_one_letter_code
_entity_poly.pdbx_strand_id
1 'polypeptide(L)'
;LRVEELNDGFKVSGRGVLHISILIENMRREGYELTITQPHVIYKEIDGVKCEPIETLTVDVPDGSAGKVIELVGARRGEMIKMEQHMSRQLLEFKIPTRGLIGLRSKVMTATAGEAIMSHRFCEYAPFKGDIPQRTNGVLISMGTGKAIPYAIDGLQQRGTFFIDPGTDTYEGMILGEHCKEGDIEVN
;
A
#
# COMPACT_ATOMS: atom_id res chain seq x y z
N LEU A 1 12.68 -3.23 16.84
CA LEU A 1 12.05 -4.36 16.14
C LEU A 1 11.85 -5.50 17.13
N ARG A 2 10.74 -6.22 16.97
CA ARG A 2 10.50 -7.50 17.64
C ARG A 2 10.42 -8.57 16.57
N VAL A 3 11.16 -9.66 16.77
CA VAL A 3 11.24 -10.79 15.83
C VAL A 3 10.75 -12.03 16.56
N GLU A 4 9.85 -12.77 15.90
CA GLU A 4 9.34 -14.06 16.37
C GLU A 4 9.60 -15.08 15.25
N GLU A 5 10.21 -16.21 15.58
CA GLU A 5 10.44 -17.30 14.64
C GLU A 5 9.14 -18.08 14.41
N LEU A 6 8.85 -18.39 13.16
CA LEU A 6 7.73 -19.21 12.72
C LEU A 6 8.27 -20.44 11.99
N ASN A 7 7.42 -21.42 11.73
CA ASN A 7 7.82 -22.66 11.03
C ASN A 7 8.40 -22.39 9.61
N ASP A 8 7.89 -21.35 8.93
CA ASP A 8 8.22 -21.03 7.54
C ASP A 8 8.91 -19.68 7.39
N GLY A 9 9.42 -19.08 8.48
CA GLY A 9 10.09 -17.80 8.42
C GLY A 9 10.02 -16.97 9.70
N PHE A 10 10.02 -15.67 9.60
CA PHE A 10 10.07 -14.76 10.74
C PHE A 10 8.94 -13.74 10.68
N LYS A 11 8.25 -13.56 11.79
CA LYS A 11 7.33 -12.46 11.99
C LYS A 11 8.07 -11.28 12.59
N VAL A 12 8.15 -10.20 11.83
CA VAL A 12 8.85 -9.00 12.26
C VAL A 12 7.85 -7.88 12.55
N SER A 13 7.90 -7.34 13.77
CA SER A 13 7.06 -6.24 14.19
C SER A 13 7.89 -4.97 14.41
N GLY A 14 7.45 -3.85 13.84
CA GLY A 14 8.10 -2.56 13.93
C GLY A 14 7.14 -1.45 14.30
N ARG A 15 7.65 -0.24 14.56
CA ARG A 15 6.83 0.95 14.87
C ARG A 15 5.99 1.43 13.68
N GLY A 16 6.40 1.07 12.47
CA GLY A 16 5.72 1.45 11.22
C GLY A 16 6.46 0.90 10.01
N VAL A 17 5.89 1.15 8.83
CA VAL A 17 6.39 0.63 7.55
C VAL A 17 7.84 1.03 7.31
N LEU A 18 8.22 2.29 7.56
CA LEU A 18 9.59 2.77 7.37
C LEU A 18 10.62 1.97 8.19
N HIS A 19 10.29 1.62 9.45
CA HIS A 19 11.19 0.86 10.31
C HIS A 19 11.45 -0.55 9.78
N ILE A 20 10.43 -1.18 9.19
CA ILE A 20 10.54 -2.50 8.56
C ILE A 20 11.28 -2.38 7.22
N SER A 21 10.99 -1.34 6.42
CA SER A 21 11.66 -1.12 5.13
C SER A 21 13.18 -0.92 5.28
N ILE A 22 13.62 -0.23 6.33
CA ILE A 22 15.05 -0.06 6.62
C ILE A 22 15.71 -1.41 6.93
N LEU A 23 15.04 -2.28 7.70
CA LEU A 23 15.55 -3.64 7.95
C LEU A 23 15.71 -4.42 6.65
N ILE A 24 14.66 -4.43 5.82
CA ILE A 24 14.66 -5.14 4.54
C ILE A 24 15.79 -4.63 3.63
N GLU A 25 15.95 -3.32 3.54
CA GLU A 25 17.01 -2.72 2.72
C GLU A 25 18.41 -3.09 3.22
N ASN A 26 18.62 -3.10 4.53
CA ASN A 26 19.90 -3.53 5.11
C ASN A 26 20.18 -5.00 4.81
N MET A 27 19.19 -5.89 4.96
CA MET A 27 19.34 -7.31 4.62
C MET A 27 19.70 -7.51 3.14
N ARG A 28 19.03 -6.79 2.24
CA ARG A 28 19.35 -6.84 0.81
C ARG A 28 20.76 -6.36 0.51
N ARG A 29 21.23 -5.30 1.15
CA ARG A 29 22.62 -4.81 0.99
C ARG A 29 23.65 -5.78 1.51
N GLU A 30 23.30 -6.58 2.51
CA GLU A 30 24.16 -7.66 3.02
C GLU A 30 24.12 -8.94 2.16
N GLY A 31 23.29 -8.93 1.09
CA GLY A 31 23.20 -10.04 0.13
C GLY A 31 22.20 -11.14 0.49
N TYR A 32 21.33 -10.91 1.46
CA TYR A 32 20.25 -11.87 1.78
C TYR A 32 19.14 -11.80 0.74
N GLU A 33 18.76 -12.96 0.22
CA GLU A 33 17.51 -13.14 -0.53
C GLU A 33 16.36 -13.38 0.44
N LEU A 34 15.27 -12.63 0.28
CA LEU A 34 14.12 -12.74 1.15
C LEU A 34 12.82 -12.46 0.40
N THR A 35 11.78 -13.16 0.80
CA THR A 35 10.41 -12.89 0.37
C THR A 35 9.68 -12.21 1.54
N ILE A 36 8.95 -11.14 1.25
CA ILE A 36 8.17 -10.40 2.24
C ILE A 36 6.69 -10.47 1.91
N THR A 37 5.88 -10.66 2.93
CA THR A 37 4.43 -10.59 2.83
C THR A 37 3.95 -9.16 3.03
N GLN A 38 2.70 -8.91 2.71
CA GLN A 38 2.08 -7.62 2.93
C GLN A 38 2.08 -7.26 4.44
N PRO A 39 2.43 -6.03 4.83
CA PRO A 39 2.44 -5.64 6.23
C PRO A 39 1.02 -5.57 6.80
N HIS A 40 0.85 -6.09 8.01
CA HIS A 40 -0.40 -6.06 8.76
C HIS A 40 -0.26 -5.20 10.00
N VAL A 41 -1.32 -4.46 10.35
CA VAL A 41 -1.38 -3.75 11.62
C VAL A 41 -1.65 -4.73 12.77
N ILE A 42 -1.17 -4.39 13.96
CA ILE A 42 -1.41 -5.19 15.16
C ILE A 42 -2.77 -4.80 15.73
N TYR A 43 -3.70 -5.75 15.73
CA TYR A 43 -5.00 -5.60 16.39
C TYR A 43 -4.88 -5.87 17.88
N LYS A 44 -5.80 -5.30 18.66
CA LYS A 44 -5.99 -5.59 20.09
C LYS A 44 -7.43 -5.98 20.33
N GLU A 45 -7.64 -6.85 21.30
CA GLU A 45 -8.97 -7.11 21.84
C GLU A 45 -9.14 -6.25 23.11
N ILE A 46 -10.17 -5.42 23.13
CA ILE A 46 -10.52 -4.54 24.25
C ILE A 46 -11.99 -4.81 24.56
N ASP A 47 -12.27 -5.26 25.77
CA ASP A 47 -13.63 -5.61 26.24
C ASP A 47 -14.36 -6.60 25.28
N GLY A 48 -13.64 -7.59 24.73
CA GLY A 48 -14.19 -8.57 23.79
C GLY A 48 -14.40 -8.04 22.37
N VAL A 49 -14.01 -6.80 22.09
CA VAL A 49 -14.13 -6.19 20.76
C VAL A 49 -12.78 -6.12 20.07
N LYS A 50 -12.72 -6.57 18.83
CA LYS A 50 -11.52 -6.40 17.98
C LYS A 50 -11.33 -4.92 17.66
N CYS A 51 -10.21 -4.35 18.14
CA CYS A 51 -9.84 -2.96 17.93
C CYS A 51 -8.60 -2.84 17.03
N GLU A 52 -8.57 -1.77 16.24
CA GLU A 52 -7.47 -1.40 15.37
C GLU A 52 -6.87 -0.05 15.75
N PRO A 53 -5.58 0.18 15.48
CA PRO A 53 -4.95 1.47 15.73
C PRO A 53 -5.50 2.52 14.76
N ILE A 54 -5.88 3.67 15.32
CA ILE A 54 -6.35 4.85 14.60
C ILE A 54 -5.30 5.94 14.70
N GLU A 55 -5.08 6.63 13.59
CA GLU A 55 -4.18 7.76 13.51
C GLU A 55 -4.92 9.03 13.14
N THR A 56 -4.44 10.16 13.65
CA THR A 56 -4.79 11.47 13.14
C THR A 56 -3.90 11.76 11.94
N LEU A 57 -4.50 11.88 10.77
CA LEU A 57 -3.85 12.25 9.52
C LEU A 57 -4.13 13.72 9.24
N THR A 58 -3.07 14.49 9.03
CA THR A 58 -3.14 15.90 8.61
C THR A 58 -2.59 16.01 7.19
N VAL A 59 -3.37 16.61 6.30
CA VAL A 59 -2.99 16.81 4.90
C VAL A 59 -3.21 18.27 4.52
N ASP A 60 -2.16 18.93 4.10
CA ASP A 60 -2.20 20.30 3.55
C ASP A 60 -2.09 20.21 2.02
N VAL A 61 -3.09 20.73 1.31
CA VAL A 61 -3.22 20.59 -0.15
C VAL A 61 -3.70 21.89 -0.80
N PRO A 62 -3.39 22.12 -2.10
CA PRO A 62 -4.03 23.18 -2.87
C PRO A 62 -5.55 22.97 -2.95
N ASP A 63 -6.32 24.06 -2.97
CA ASP A 63 -7.80 24.05 -2.98
C ASP A 63 -8.39 23.11 -4.03
N GLY A 64 -7.87 23.14 -5.25
CA GLY A 64 -8.36 22.31 -6.35
C GLY A 64 -8.14 20.80 -6.17
N SER A 65 -7.32 20.37 -5.19
CA SER A 65 -6.97 18.97 -4.94
C SER A 65 -7.67 18.39 -3.71
N ALA A 66 -8.29 19.22 -2.87
CA ALA A 66 -8.89 18.79 -1.61
C ALA A 66 -9.95 17.70 -1.79
N GLY A 67 -10.85 17.86 -2.76
CA GLY A 67 -11.91 16.87 -3.04
C GLY A 67 -11.37 15.49 -3.34
N LYS A 68 -10.31 15.36 -4.15
CA LYS A 68 -9.66 14.09 -4.47
C LYS A 68 -9.04 13.43 -3.24
N VAL A 69 -8.44 14.23 -2.36
CA VAL A 69 -7.84 13.73 -1.13
C VAL A 69 -8.91 13.22 -0.17
N ILE A 70 -10.02 13.96 -0.03
CA ILE A 70 -11.17 13.52 0.80
C ILE A 70 -11.72 12.18 0.31
N GLU A 71 -11.88 12.01 -1.00
CA GLU A 71 -12.32 10.76 -1.62
C GLU A 71 -11.33 9.61 -1.32
N LEU A 72 -10.02 9.82 -1.56
CA LEU A 72 -8.98 8.81 -1.31
C LEU A 72 -8.91 8.37 0.15
N VAL A 73 -9.08 9.31 1.08
CA VAL A 73 -9.08 9.01 2.53
C VAL A 73 -10.38 8.34 2.95
N GLY A 74 -11.52 8.80 2.44
CA GLY A 74 -12.83 8.21 2.70
C GLY A 74 -12.95 6.75 2.25
N ALA A 75 -12.45 6.43 1.05
CA ALA A 75 -12.39 5.05 0.53
C ALA A 75 -11.57 4.11 1.45
N ARG A 76 -10.70 4.66 2.30
CA ARG A 76 -9.86 3.95 3.27
C ARG A 76 -10.38 4.02 4.71
N ARG A 77 -11.68 4.29 4.88
CA ARG A 77 -12.34 4.41 6.19
C ARG A 77 -11.82 5.58 7.04
N GLY A 78 -11.21 6.59 6.41
CA GLY A 78 -10.87 7.84 7.08
C GLY A 78 -12.11 8.73 7.24
N GLU A 79 -12.25 9.32 8.41
CA GLU A 79 -13.32 10.25 8.76
C GLU A 79 -12.73 11.65 8.93
N MET A 80 -13.27 12.61 8.21
CA MET A 80 -12.82 14.01 8.31
C MET A 80 -13.27 14.60 9.64
N ILE A 81 -12.30 15.17 10.37
CA ILE A 81 -12.55 15.83 11.67
C ILE A 81 -12.62 17.34 11.47
N LYS A 82 -11.73 17.87 10.63
CA LYS A 82 -11.55 19.32 10.47
C LYS A 82 -11.10 19.65 9.07
N MET A 83 -11.53 20.82 8.59
CA MET A 83 -11.10 21.43 7.35
C MET A 83 -10.93 22.95 7.58
N GLU A 84 -9.78 23.46 7.29
CA GLU A 84 -9.45 24.88 7.42
C GLU A 84 -8.90 25.42 6.12
N GLN A 85 -9.38 26.60 5.73
CA GLN A 85 -8.89 27.32 4.56
C GLN A 85 -7.73 28.24 4.96
N HIS A 86 -6.60 28.11 4.27
CA HIS A 86 -5.44 28.96 4.42
C HIS A 86 -5.02 29.52 3.06
N MET A 87 -5.46 30.74 2.73
CA MET A 87 -5.22 31.36 1.41
C MET A 87 -5.68 30.44 0.27
N SER A 88 -4.75 29.91 -0.53
CA SER A 88 -4.98 29.00 -1.66
C SER A 88 -4.81 27.53 -1.32
N ARG A 89 -4.73 27.19 -0.03
CA ARG A 89 -4.52 25.83 0.45
C ARG A 89 -5.55 25.45 1.50
N GLN A 90 -5.80 24.17 1.63
CA GLN A 90 -6.71 23.62 2.63
C GLN A 90 -5.96 22.64 3.53
N LEU A 91 -6.11 22.82 4.83
CA LEU A 91 -5.65 21.91 5.86
C LEU A 91 -6.79 20.96 6.23
N LEU A 92 -6.59 19.68 5.96
CA LEU A 92 -7.55 18.63 6.21
C LEU A 92 -7.05 17.73 7.33
N GLU A 93 -7.88 17.50 8.34
CA GLU A 93 -7.60 16.53 9.41
C GLU A 93 -8.60 15.37 9.39
N PHE A 94 -8.08 14.16 9.52
CA PHE A 94 -8.86 12.93 9.51
C PHE A 94 -8.47 12.02 10.67
N LYS A 95 -9.43 11.22 11.15
CA LYS A 95 -9.17 9.98 11.88
C LYS A 95 -9.21 8.82 10.89
N ILE A 96 -8.13 8.08 10.76
CA ILE A 96 -7.99 6.99 9.79
C ILE A 96 -7.36 5.76 10.44
N PRO A 97 -7.84 4.53 10.15
CA PRO A 97 -7.14 3.32 10.54
C PRO A 97 -5.71 3.29 9.99
N THR A 98 -4.74 2.89 10.81
CA THR A 98 -3.32 2.81 10.38
C THR A 98 -3.14 1.98 9.11
N ARG A 99 -3.92 0.90 8.92
CA ARG A 99 -3.91 0.10 7.68
C ARG A 99 -4.35 0.92 6.44
N GLY A 100 -5.18 1.95 6.63
CA GLY A 100 -5.60 2.88 5.57
C GLY A 100 -4.48 3.79 5.09
N LEU A 101 -3.44 4.03 5.90
CA LEU A 101 -2.28 4.83 5.52
C LEU A 101 -1.30 4.08 4.60
N ILE A 102 -1.34 2.74 4.61
CA ILE A 102 -0.45 1.92 3.78
C ILE A 102 -0.70 2.24 2.29
N GLY A 103 0.29 2.77 1.60
CA GLY A 103 0.22 3.18 0.19
C GLY A 103 -0.64 4.44 -0.08
N LEU A 104 -1.25 5.07 0.93
CA LEU A 104 -2.04 6.29 0.75
C LEU A 104 -1.17 7.48 0.29
N ARG A 105 0.03 7.61 0.86
CA ARG A 105 0.94 8.72 0.54
C ARG A 105 1.20 8.85 -0.97
N SER A 106 1.54 7.74 -1.62
CA SER A 106 1.81 7.75 -3.07
C SER A 106 0.59 8.19 -3.87
N LYS A 107 -0.61 7.71 -3.51
CA LYS A 107 -1.86 8.09 -4.18
C LYS A 107 -2.19 9.57 -3.99
N VAL A 108 -2.00 10.11 -2.78
CA VAL A 108 -2.21 11.53 -2.49
C VAL A 108 -1.20 12.38 -3.24
N MET A 109 0.09 12.01 -3.25
CA MET A 109 1.11 12.74 -3.99
C MET A 109 0.83 12.76 -5.51
N THR A 110 0.40 11.63 -6.08
CA THR A 110 -0.01 11.57 -7.49
C THR A 110 -1.24 12.46 -7.76
N ALA A 111 -2.25 12.41 -6.89
CA ALA A 111 -3.49 13.18 -7.05
C ALA A 111 -3.29 14.69 -6.91
N THR A 112 -2.23 15.12 -6.24
CA THR A 112 -1.89 16.52 -5.96
C THR A 112 -0.64 17.00 -6.73
N ALA A 113 -0.18 16.25 -7.73
CA ALA A 113 1.05 16.53 -8.49
C ALA A 113 2.29 16.79 -7.59
N GLY A 114 2.36 16.11 -6.43
CA GLY A 114 3.45 16.25 -5.48
C GLY A 114 3.31 17.42 -4.48
N GLU A 115 2.25 18.21 -4.57
CA GLU A 115 2.10 19.44 -3.76
C GLU A 115 1.52 19.23 -2.35
N ALA A 116 1.05 18.01 -2.04
CA ALA A 116 0.52 17.68 -0.72
C ALA A 116 1.61 17.57 0.34
N ILE A 117 1.33 18.11 1.52
CA ILE A 117 2.13 17.88 2.72
C ILE A 117 1.33 16.97 3.65
N MET A 118 1.88 15.81 4.01
CA MET A 118 1.20 14.83 4.84
C MET A 118 1.99 14.52 6.10
N SER A 119 1.30 14.52 7.22
CA SER A 119 1.79 14.01 8.50
C SER A 119 0.71 13.18 9.20
N HIS A 120 1.12 12.22 10.00
CA HIS A 120 0.19 11.39 10.78
C HIS A 120 0.80 11.04 12.14
N ARG A 121 -0.07 10.83 13.11
CA ARG A 121 0.31 10.43 14.47
C ARG A 121 -0.70 9.46 15.05
N PHE A 122 -0.23 8.49 15.84
CA PHE A 122 -1.11 7.60 16.58
C PHE A 122 -2.04 8.39 17.50
N CYS A 123 -3.31 8.01 17.52
CA CYS A 123 -4.34 8.60 18.36
C CYS A 123 -4.81 7.61 19.42
N GLU A 124 -5.44 6.53 19.01
CA GLU A 124 -6.11 5.60 19.90
C GLU A 124 -6.29 4.21 19.26
N TYR A 125 -6.76 3.25 20.02
CA TYR A 125 -7.36 2.03 19.49
C TYR A 125 -8.88 2.17 19.49
N ALA A 126 -9.53 1.86 18.36
CA ALA A 126 -10.98 1.91 18.21
C ALA A 126 -11.49 0.63 17.54
N PRO A 127 -12.79 0.32 17.66
CA PRO A 127 -13.37 -0.85 17.01
C PRO A 127 -13.06 -0.91 15.52
N PHE A 128 -12.87 -2.13 15.00
CA PHE A 128 -12.55 -2.38 13.60
C PHE A 128 -13.61 -1.79 12.66
N LYS A 129 -13.20 -0.91 11.74
CA LYS A 129 -14.09 -0.15 10.83
C LYS A 129 -14.48 -0.89 9.54
N GLY A 130 -14.34 -2.21 9.51
CA GLY A 130 -14.64 -3.01 8.31
C GLY A 130 -13.51 -3.01 7.29
N ASP A 131 -13.66 -3.75 6.20
CA ASP A 131 -12.62 -3.94 5.21
C ASP A 131 -12.35 -2.67 4.38
N ILE A 132 -11.09 -2.53 3.98
CA ILE A 132 -10.62 -1.48 3.06
C ILE A 132 -10.24 -2.19 1.76
N PRO A 133 -10.76 -1.76 0.60
CA PRO A 133 -10.29 -2.26 -0.68
C PRO A 133 -8.79 -2.04 -0.84
N GLN A 134 -8.03 -3.13 -0.97
CA GLN A 134 -6.56 -3.03 -1.02
C GLN A 134 -6.05 -2.73 -2.42
N ARG A 135 -6.65 -3.35 -3.43
CA ARG A 135 -6.35 -3.10 -4.84
C ARG A 135 -7.64 -3.13 -5.67
N THR A 136 -7.67 -2.33 -6.70
CA THR A 136 -8.76 -2.31 -7.68
C THR A 136 -8.45 -3.20 -8.89
N ASN A 137 -7.17 -3.38 -9.21
CA ASN A 137 -6.71 -4.13 -10.37
C ASN A 137 -6.12 -5.48 -9.96
N GLY A 138 -6.28 -6.47 -10.81
CA GLY A 138 -5.62 -7.76 -10.67
C GLY A 138 -4.14 -7.71 -11.05
N VAL A 139 -3.51 -8.88 -11.13
CA VAL A 139 -2.12 -9.03 -11.58
C VAL A 139 -2.04 -9.97 -12.78
N LEU A 140 -0.96 -9.82 -13.55
CA LEU A 140 -0.55 -10.74 -14.60
C LEU A 140 0.38 -11.77 -13.98
N ILE A 141 0.02 -13.05 -14.06
CA ILE A 141 0.74 -14.16 -13.44
C ILE A 141 1.32 -15.05 -14.55
N SER A 142 2.59 -15.44 -14.41
CA SER A 142 3.22 -16.37 -15.35
C SER A 142 2.65 -17.77 -15.23
N MET A 143 2.28 -18.37 -16.35
CA MET A 143 1.84 -19.77 -16.45
C MET A 143 3.00 -20.78 -16.46
N GLY A 144 4.23 -20.34 -16.60
CA GLY A 144 5.36 -21.27 -16.71
C GLY A 144 6.73 -20.65 -16.50
N THR A 145 7.71 -21.52 -16.45
CA THR A 145 9.12 -21.14 -16.31
C THR A 145 9.73 -20.92 -17.68
N GLY A 146 10.44 -19.80 -17.88
CA GLY A 146 11.07 -19.48 -19.16
C GLY A 146 11.69 -18.10 -19.18
N LYS A 147 11.87 -17.54 -20.38
CA LYS A 147 12.30 -16.14 -20.55
C LYS A 147 11.20 -15.30 -21.17
N ALA A 148 11.01 -14.11 -20.61
CA ALA A 148 10.09 -13.13 -21.16
C ALA A 148 10.60 -12.66 -22.53
N ILE A 149 9.82 -12.93 -23.57
CA ILE A 149 10.16 -12.54 -24.96
C ILE A 149 9.45 -11.23 -25.34
N PRO A 150 10.10 -10.34 -26.12
CA PRO A 150 9.50 -9.05 -26.53
C PRO A 150 8.12 -9.21 -27.17
N TYR A 151 7.95 -10.21 -28.02
CA TYR A 151 6.70 -10.49 -28.72
C TYR A 151 5.54 -10.81 -27.76
N ALA A 152 5.78 -11.62 -26.72
CA ALA A 152 4.76 -11.94 -25.73
C ALA A 152 4.37 -10.69 -24.90
N ILE A 153 5.37 -9.90 -24.48
CA ILE A 153 5.13 -8.65 -23.75
C ILE A 153 4.30 -7.68 -24.60
N ASP A 154 4.68 -7.48 -25.87
CA ASP A 154 3.97 -6.59 -26.80
C ASP A 154 2.51 -7.03 -27.01
N GLY A 155 2.26 -8.32 -27.22
CA GLY A 155 0.91 -8.87 -27.37
C GLY A 155 0.02 -8.73 -26.12
N LEU A 156 0.62 -8.53 -24.97
CA LEU A 156 -0.09 -8.41 -23.70
C LEU A 156 -0.15 -6.98 -23.14
N GLN A 157 0.46 -5.99 -23.79
CA GLN A 157 0.50 -4.59 -23.32
C GLN A 157 -0.89 -3.98 -23.10
N GLN A 158 -1.89 -4.39 -23.88
CA GLN A 158 -3.27 -3.91 -23.70
C GLN A 158 -3.95 -4.48 -22.45
N ARG A 159 -3.39 -5.53 -21.85
CA ARG A 159 -3.96 -6.20 -20.68
C ARG A 159 -3.45 -5.62 -19.36
N GLY A 160 -2.34 -4.88 -19.37
CA GLY A 160 -1.79 -4.31 -18.17
C GLY A 160 -0.41 -3.69 -18.33
N THR A 161 0.18 -3.31 -17.20
CA THR A 161 1.53 -2.73 -17.15
C THR A 161 2.50 -3.77 -16.60
N PHE A 162 3.54 -4.10 -17.36
CA PHE A 162 4.55 -5.06 -16.94
C PHE A 162 5.58 -4.44 -16.00
N PHE A 163 6.05 -5.25 -15.04
CA PHE A 163 7.12 -4.93 -14.09
C PHE A 163 8.47 -5.50 -14.51
N ILE A 164 8.46 -6.36 -15.54
CA ILE A 164 9.62 -7.08 -16.04
C ILE A 164 10.01 -6.57 -17.44
N ASP A 165 11.30 -6.70 -17.76
CA ASP A 165 11.85 -6.40 -19.06
C ASP A 165 11.95 -7.65 -19.95
N PRO A 166 12.04 -7.48 -21.30
CA PRO A 166 12.37 -8.56 -22.19
C PRO A 166 13.69 -9.24 -21.81
N GLY A 167 13.69 -10.57 -21.79
CA GLY A 167 14.86 -11.37 -21.40
C GLY A 167 14.92 -11.73 -19.91
N THR A 168 14.00 -11.21 -19.09
CA THR A 168 13.89 -11.60 -17.67
C THR A 168 13.52 -13.08 -17.56
N ASP A 169 14.20 -13.81 -16.69
CA ASP A 169 13.84 -15.19 -16.36
C ASP A 169 12.58 -15.19 -15.48
N THR A 170 11.59 -15.96 -15.90
CA THR A 170 10.28 -16.07 -15.23
C THR A 170 10.06 -17.49 -14.70
N TYR A 171 9.24 -17.62 -13.66
CA TYR A 171 8.82 -18.91 -13.10
C TYR A 171 7.28 -18.95 -12.97
N GLU A 172 6.73 -20.12 -12.92
CA GLU A 172 5.30 -20.35 -12.73
C GLU A 172 4.80 -19.68 -11.44
N GLY A 173 3.72 -18.90 -11.54
CA GLY A 173 3.19 -18.12 -10.43
C GLY A 173 3.88 -16.76 -10.19
N MET A 174 4.92 -16.41 -10.94
CA MET A 174 5.57 -15.10 -10.85
C MET A 174 4.63 -13.98 -11.27
N ILE A 175 4.57 -12.92 -10.48
CA ILE A 175 3.82 -11.71 -10.84
C ILE A 175 4.64 -10.91 -11.87
N LEU A 176 4.09 -10.80 -13.07
CA LEU A 176 4.74 -10.13 -14.20
C LEU A 176 4.36 -8.67 -14.35
N GLY A 177 3.17 -8.29 -13.83
CA GLY A 177 2.64 -6.94 -14.02
C GLY A 177 1.31 -6.72 -13.30
N GLU A 178 0.79 -5.50 -13.43
CA GLU A 178 -0.55 -5.11 -12.98
C GLU A 178 -1.54 -5.28 -14.13
N HIS A 179 -2.64 -5.99 -13.89
CA HIS A 179 -3.73 -6.12 -14.87
C HIS A 179 -4.55 -4.82 -14.93
N CYS A 180 -5.04 -4.45 -16.10
CA CYS A 180 -5.85 -3.24 -16.27
C CYS A 180 -7.30 -3.36 -15.75
N LYS A 181 -7.74 -4.56 -15.34
CA LYS A 181 -9.08 -4.85 -14.81
C LYS A 181 -9.00 -5.52 -13.44
N GLU A 182 -10.14 -5.60 -12.78
CA GLU A 182 -10.29 -6.43 -11.59
C GLU A 182 -10.03 -7.90 -11.92
N GLY A 183 -9.42 -8.61 -10.96
CA GLY A 183 -9.11 -10.04 -11.06
C GLY A 183 -7.75 -10.33 -11.70
N ASP A 184 -7.13 -11.38 -11.19
CA ASP A 184 -5.83 -11.87 -11.64
C ASP A 184 -6.00 -12.69 -12.92
N ILE A 185 -5.06 -12.61 -13.84
CA ILE A 185 -5.04 -13.44 -15.04
C ILE A 185 -3.69 -14.11 -15.23
N GLU A 186 -3.74 -15.36 -15.63
CA GLU A 186 -2.56 -16.11 -16.05
C GLU A 186 -2.22 -15.79 -17.51
N VAL A 187 -0.94 -15.61 -17.79
CA VAL A 187 -0.42 -15.28 -19.12
C VAL A 187 0.82 -16.12 -19.44
N ASN A 188 0.99 -16.39 -20.73
CA ASN A 188 2.12 -17.17 -21.24
C ASN A 188 2.98 -16.31 -22.18
#